data_8eaea3fe0b813388c56f6ecc720c183e
#
_entry.id   8eaea3fe0b813388c56f6ecc720c183e
#
_cell.length_a   1.000
_cell.length_b   1.000
_cell.length_c   1.000
_cell.angle_alpha   90.00
_cell.angle_beta   90.00
_cell.angle_gamma   90.00
#
_symmetry.space_group_name_H-M   'P 1'
#
loop_
_entity.id
_entity.type
_entity.pdbx_description
1 polymer ?
#
loop_
_entity_poly.entity_id
_entity_poly.type
_entity_poly.pdbx_seq_one_letter_code
_entity_poly.pdbx_strand_id
1 'polypeptide(L)'
;MSHKHLHSIHVNHYKHTAGCATEVMPIPDVVKISMSQHIGAPCKPLVQKGDYVKVGQLLGDVDAFVSAPIHSSVSGTVTGIEEQRSAVGGVDTLVVIETDKKQEIYEEIKPPVVEDLPGFIKAVRDSGLVGLGGASFPTHIKFNPKNIDDVHTLIVNAAECEPFITSDHRLMLEDTEDLISGMQLAMKYIGLDEGFIGIEENKPDAIAHIDKVLADKGITNIKTFKLQARYPKGAERVLVYEITGKTMNAGVLPADLGVILSNVTTFAKVGEYFRTGMPLVSKRMTVDGDAVAQPKNVIAPIGAMI
;
A
#
# COMPACT_ATOMS: atom_id res chain seq x y z
N MET A 1 29.39 15.06 7.98
CA MET A 1 29.28 14.63 9.39
C MET A 1 29.03 13.14 9.38
N SER A 2 29.83 12.35 10.14
CA SER A 2 29.62 10.89 10.25
C SER A 2 28.31 10.67 11.01
N HIS A 3 27.25 10.28 10.32
CA HIS A 3 26.03 9.86 10.99
C HIS A 3 26.33 8.66 11.86
N LYS A 4 26.06 8.76 13.18
CA LYS A 4 26.14 7.63 14.08
C LYS A 4 25.21 6.55 13.49
N HIS A 5 25.77 5.42 13.07
CA HIS A 5 25.00 4.32 12.53
C HIS A 5 23.99 3.89 13.60
N LEU A 6 22.71 4.06 13.34
CA LEU A 6 21.65 3.41 14.09
C LEU A 6 21.97 1.90 14.08
N HIS A 7 21.82 1.25 15.24
CA HIS A 7 22.11 -0.17 15.41
C HIS A 7 21.31 -0.99 14.38
N SER A 8 21.92 -1.27 13.26
CA SER A 8 21.37 -2.09 12.16
C SER A 8 22.26 -3.32 12.00
N ILE A 9 21.63 -4.44 11.66
CA ILE A 9 22.31 -5.71 11.44
C ILE A 9 22.34 -6.06 9.96
N HIS A 10 23.35 -6.81 9.55
CA HIS A 10 23.35 -7.45 8.24
C HIS A 10 22.54 -8.74 8.34
N VAL A 11 21.58 -8.91 7.43
CA VAL A 11 20.81 -10.15 7.25
C VAL A 11 21.00 -10.65 5.82
N ASN A 12 20.96 -11.96 5.63
CA ASN A 12 20.96 -12.52 4.28
C ASN A 12 19.64 -12.18 3.60
N HIS A 13 19.72 -11.60 2.41
CA HIS A 13 18.54 -11.04 1.75
C HIS A 13 17.66 -12.07 1.06
N TYR A 14 18.22 -13.16 0.51
CA TYR A 14 17.49 -14.24 -0.18
C TYR A 14 16.45 -13.72 -1.19
N LYS A 15 16.81 -12.70 -1.97
CA LYS A 15 15.91 -12.05 -2.95
C LYS A 15 15.76 -12.84 -4.25
N HIS A 16 15.39 -14.13 -4.17
CA HIS A 16 15.36 -15.05 -5.30
C HIS A 16 14.43 -14.59 -6.43
N THR A 17 13.35 -13.92 -6.07
CA THR A 17 12.31 -13.46 -6.99
C THR A 17 12.52 -12.03 -7.50
N ALA A 18 13.65 -11.38 -7.19
CA ALA A 18 13.92 -10.00 -7.62
C ALA A 18 13.85 -9.81 -9.14
N GLY A 19 14.36 -10.79 -9.89
CA GLY A 19 14.33 -10.81 -11.37
C GLY A 19 13.05 -11.37 -11.98
N CYS A 20 12.09 -11.84 -11.17
CA CYS A 20 10.85 -12.46 -11.66
C CYS A 20 9.78 -11.39 -11.86
N ALA A 21 9.32 -11.21 -13.10
CA ALA A 21 8.17 -10.35 -13.38
C ALA A 21 6.95 -10.83 -12.59
N THR A 22 6.09 -9.87 -12.19
CA THR A 22 4.90 -10.19 -11.42
C THR A 22 3.87 -10.91 -12.28
N GLU A 23 3.34 -12.01 -11.78
CA GLU A 23 2.25 -12.75 -12.40
C GLU A 23 0.90 -12.37 -11.77
N VAL A 24 -0.17 -12.38 -12.56
CA VAL A 24 -1.52 -12.24 -12.02
C VAL A 24 -2.02 -13.62 -11.59
N MET A 25 -2.45 -13.73 -10.33
CA MET A 25 -3.00 -14.98 -9.81
C MET A 25 -4.30 -15.33 -10.56
N PRO A 26 -4.49 -16.56 -11.00
CA PRO A 26 -5.79 -17.03 -11.51
C PRO A 26 -6.90 -16.79 -10.48
N ILE A 27 -8.07 -16.35 -10.93
CA ILE A 27 -9.19 -16.09 -10.02
C ILE A 27 -9.63 -17.39 -9.37
N PRO A 28 -9.62 -17.48 -8.01
CA PRO A 28 -10.04 -18.67 -7.29
C PRO A 28 -11.56 -18.90 -7.42
N ASP A 29 -12.02 -20.11 -7.10
CA ASP A 29 -13.46 -20.43 -7.10
C ASP A 29 -14.22 -19.68 -6.00
N VAL A 30 -13.56 -19.43 -4.88
CA VAL A 30 -14.13 -18.75 -3.71
C VAL A 30 -13.11 -17.76 -3.15
N VAL A 31 -13.58 -16.57 -2.75
CA VAL A 31 -12.84 -15.64 -1.91
C VAL A 31 -13.57 -15.42 -0.59
N LYS A 32 -12.79 -15.16 0.49
CA LYS A 32 -13.29 -14.78 1.81
C LYS A 32 -12.74 -13.41 2.17
N ILE A 33 -13.57 -12.39 2.03
CA ILE A 33 -13.16 -11.00 2.24
C ILE A 33 -13.46 -10.62 3.69
N SER A 34 -12.39 -10.38 4.46
CA SER A 34 -12.47 -9.94 5.85
C SER A 34 -13.05 -8.53 5.95
N MET A 35 -13.90 -8.32 6.94
CA MET A 35 -14.39 -6.99 7.33
C MET A 35 -13.44 -6.26 8.29
N SER A 36 -12.30 -6.87 8.63
CA SER A 36 -11.25 -6.33 9.52
C SER A 36 -9.90 -6.29 8.82
N GLN A 37 -9.79 -5.49 7.74
CA GLN A 37 -8.56 -5.37 6.94
C GLN A 37 -7.63 -4.23 7.38
N HIS A 38 -7.99 -3.50 8.44
CA HIS A 38 -7.25 -2.33 8.92
C HIS A 38 -7.30 -2.21 10.44
N ILE A 39 -6.38 -1.43 11.00
CA ILE A 39 -6.45 -1.00 12.40
C ILE A 39 -7.66 -0.07 12.55
N GLY A 40 -8.39 -0.23 13.64
CA GLY A 40 -9.56 0.57 13.99
C GLY A 40 -10.83 -0.26 14.09
N ALA A 41 -11.98 0.36 13.83
CA ALA A 41 -13.26 -0.31 13.90
C ALA A 41 -13.47 -1.22 12.68
N PRO A 42 -13.80 -2.52 12.85
CA PRO A 42 -14.10 -3.39 11.72
C PRO A 42 -15.34 -2.88 10.96
N CYS A 43 -15.35 -3.07 9.65
CA CYS A 43 -16.48 -2.73 8.80
C CYS A 43 -17.67 -3.64 9.06
N LYS A 44 -18.85 -3.13 8.77
CA LYS A 44 -20.08 -3.93 8.76
C LYS A 44 -20.39 -4.32 7.32
N PRO A 45 -20.75 -5.59 7.04
CA PRO A 45 -21.20 -5.99 5.72
C PRO A 45 -22.42 -5.17 5.27
N LEU A 46 -22.40 -4.72 4.03
CA LEU A 46 -23.48 -3.99 3.36
C LEU A 46 -24.20 -4.88 2.33
N VAL A 47 -23.79 -6.15 2.24
CA VAL A 47 -24.34 -7.17 1.36
C VAL A 47 -24.86 -8.34 2.17
N GLN A 48 -25.70 -9.16 1.57
CA GLN A 48 -26.29 -10.34 2.16
C GLN A 48 -26.14 -11.57 1.26
N LYS A 49 -26.39 -12.75 1.82
CA LYS A 49 -26.38 -14.00 1.04
C LYS A 49 -27.38 -13.92 -0.11
N GLY A 50 -26.90 -14.26 -1.31
CA GLY A 50 -27.65 -14.23 -2.56
C GLY A 50 -27.40 -13.00 -3.42
N ASP A 51 -26.78 -11.96 -2.88
CA ASP A 51 -26.43 -10.76 -3.66
C ASP A 51 -25.35 -11.10 -4.70
N TYR A 52 -25.52 -10.61 -5.92
CA TYR A 52 -24.47 -10.60 -6.92
C TYR A 52 -23.65 -9.32 -6.80
N VAL A 53 -22.34 -9.46 -6.74
CA VAL A 53 -21.40 -8.35 -6.58
C VAL A 53 -20.41 -8.30 -7.73
N LYS A 54 -19.85 -7.12 -7.99
CA LYS A 54 -18.86 -6.87 -9.06
C LYS A 54 -17.55 -6.35 -8.48
N VAL A 55 -16.47 -6.45 -9.27
CA VAL A 55 -15.14 -5.96 -8.86
C VAL A 55 -15.21 -4.47 -8.56
N GLY A 56 -14.72 -4.06 -7.41
CA GLY A 56 -14.73 -2.67 -6.96
C GLY A 56 -16.03 -2.23 -6.27
N GLN A 57 -17.07 -3.05 -6.24
CA GLN A 57 -18.29 -2.74 -5.53
C GLN A 57 -18.07 -2.72 -4.01
N LEU A 58 -18.65 -1.74 -3.31
CA LEU A 58 -18.57 -1.62 -1.87
C LEU A 58 -19.24 -2.83 -1.17
N LEU A 59 -18.48 -3.53 -0.34
CA LEU A 59 -18.95 -4.68 0.44
C LEU A 59 -19.20 -4.36 1.91
N GLY A 60 -18.43 -3.43 2.47
CA GLY A 60 -18.53 -3.09 3.88
C GLY A 60 -17.96 -1.72 4.19
N ASP A 61 -18.55 -1.05 5.16
CA ASP A 61 -18.06 0.23 5.71
C ASP A 61 -18.50 0.37 7.17
N VAL A 62 -17.97 1.37 7.85
CA VAL A 62 -18.38 1.78 9.19
C VAL A 62 -18.12 3.28 9.38
N ASP A 63 -19.06 3.96 10.01
CA ASP A 63 -18.88 5.37 10.39
C ASP A 63 -18.02 5.45 11.67
N ALA A 64 -16.72 5.33 11.49
CA ALA A 64 -15.72 5.46 12.56
C ALA A 64 -14.51 6.25 12.05
N PHE A 65 -13.88 7.01 12.95
CA PHE A 65 -12.74 7.85 12.58
C PHE A 65 -11.57 7.02 12.00
N VAL A 66 -11.25 5.89 12.64
CA VAL A 66 -10.21 4.97 12.13
C VAL A 66 -10.90 3.81 11.46
N SER A 67 -11.16 3.94 10.16
CA SER A 67 -11.77 2.93 9.30
C SER A 67 -11.47 3.21 7.83
N ALA A 68 -11.61 2.22 6.97
CA ALA A 68 -11.59 2.36 5.53
C ALA A 68 -12.61 1.39 4.90
N PRO A 69 -13.35 1.79 3.86
CA PRO A 69 -14.32 0.91 3.21
C PRO A 69 -13.64 -0.29 2.55
N ILE A 70 -14.37 -1.39 2.42
CA ILE A 70 -13.90 -2.66 1.87
C ILE A 70 -14.70 -2.97 0.61
N HIS A 71 -14.00 -3.33 -0.47
CA HIS A 71 -14.59 -3.56 -1.78
C HIS A 71 -14.40 -5.00 -2.25
N SER A 72 -15.25 -5.43 -3.16
CA SER A 72 -15.13 -6.76 -3.76
C SER A 72 -13.94 -6.83 -4.70
N SER A 73 -13.14 -7.87 -4.53
CA SER A 73 -12.01 -8.19 -5.41
C SER A 73 -12.38 -9.05 -6.62
N VAL A 74 -13.62 -9.53 -6.66
CA VAL A 74 -14.11 -10.44 -7.69
C VAL A 74 -15.56 -10.11 -8.08
N SER A 75 -16.01 -10.59 -9.25
CA SER A 75 -17.43 -10.71 -9.53
C SER A 75 -17.95 -12.10 -9.16
N GLY A 76 -19.19 -12.17 -8.66
CA GLY A 76 -19.79 -13.43 -8.22
C GLY A 76 -20.95 -13.27 -7.24
N THR A 77 -21.36 -14.36 -6.64
CA THR A 77 -22.50 -14.40 -5.71
C THR A 77 -22.04 -14.55 -4.27
N VAL A 78 -22.56 -13.71 -3.39
CA VAL A 78 -22.34 -13.84 -1.94
C VAL A 78 -23.06 -15.10 -1.46
N THR A 79 -22.29 -16.10 -1.03
CA THR A 79 -22.83 -17.40 -0.55
C THR A 79 -23.07 -17.41 0.94
N GLY A 80 -22.44 -16.49 1.69
CA GLY A 80 -22.63 -16.36 3.13
C GLY A 80 -21.84 -15.24 3.75
N ILE A 81 -22.19 -14.95 4.99
CA ILE A 81 -21.39 -14.12 5.91
C ILE A 81 -21.02 -15.04 7.06
N GLU A 82 -19.72 -15.25 7.26
CA GLU A 82 -19.18 -16.20 8.23
C GLU A 82 -18.43 -15.47 9.34
N GLU A 83 -18.47 -16.00 10.54
CA GLU A 83 -17.61 -15.59 11.64
C GLU A 83 -16.47 -16.59 11.79
N GLN A 84 -15.25 -16.10 11.84
CA GLN A 84 -14.04 -16.90 12.02
C GLN A 84 -13.18 -16.33 13.13
N ARG A 85 -12.49 -17.18 13.90
CA ARG A 85 -11.49 -16.72 14.85
C ARG A 85 -10.30 -16.13 14.10
N SER A 86 -9.96 -14.90 14.43
CA SER A 86 -8.80 -14.22 13.87
C SER A 86 -7.50 -14.80 14.45
N ALA A 87 -6.43 -14.87 13.64
CA ALA A 87 -5.11 -15.28 14.09
C ALA A 87 -4.50 -14.34 15.14
N VAL A 88 -4.95 -13.07 15.18
CA VAL A 88 -4.49 -12.05 16.15
C VAL A 88 -5.43 -11.94 17.37
N GLY A 89 -6.42 -12.82 17.48
CA GLY A 89 -7.44 -12.83 18.54
C GLY A 89 -8.72 -12.13 18.14
N GLY A 90 -9.82 -12.50 18.80
CA GLY A 90 -11.17 -12.00 18.48
C GLY A 90 -11.86 -12.79 17.37
N VAL A 91 -12.98 -12.24 16.88
CA VAL A 91 -13.80 -12.80 15.80
C VAL A 91 -13.75 -11.84 14.62
N ASP A 92 -13.50 -12.37 13.44
CA ASP A 92 -13.52 -11.65 12.17
C ASP A 92 -14.77 -12.06 11.38
N THR A 93 -15.43 -11.09 10.78
CA THR A 93 -16.57 -11.30 9.89
C THR A 93 -16.06 -11.37 8.45
N LEU A 94 -16.38 -12.45 7.75
CA LEU A 94 -15.95 -12.72 6.39
C LEU A 94 -17.16 -12.71 5.44
N VAL A 95 -17.09 -11.95 4.37
CA VAL A 95 -18.02 -12.06 3.24
C VAL A 95 -17.45 -13.11 2.28
N VAL A 96 -18.21 -14.20 2.10
CA VAL A 96 -17.84 -15.33 1.23
C VAL A 96 -18.48 -15.16 -0.13
N ILE A 97 -17.67 -15.14 -1.18
CA ILE A 97 -18.14 -14.95 -2.55
C ILE A 97 -17.69 -16.14 -3.40
N GLU A 98 -18.64 -16.85 -4.00
CA GLU A 98 -18.41 -17.80 -5.08
C GLU A 98 -18.23 -17.02 -6.38
N THR A 99 -17.05 -17.15 -7.01
CA THR A 99 -16.68 -16.32 -8.14
C THR A 99 -17.25 -16.88 -9.44
N ASP A 100 -17.67 -15.99 -10.34
CA ASP A 100 -18.06 -16.38 -11.69
C ASP A 100 -16.90 -16.32 -12.69
N LYS A 101 -15.72 -15.89 -12.23
CA LYS A 101 -14.46 -15.73 -12.98
C LYS A 101 -14.53 -14.72 -14.15
N LYS A 102 -15.62 -13.98 -14.30
CA LYS A 102 -15.76 -12.97 -15.36
C LYS A 102 -15.05 -11.67 -15.05
N GLN A 103 -14.85 -11.38 -13.74
CA GLN A 103 -14.26 -10.13 -13.30
C GLN A 103 -14.98 -8.89 -13.83
N GLU A 104 -16.32 -8.94 -13.84
CA GLU A 104 -17.15 -7.80 -14.20
C GLU A 104 -16.87 -6.63 -13.24
N ILE A 105 -16.51 -5.49 -13.82
CA ILE A 105 -16.23 -4.26 -13.06
C ILE A 105 -17.55 -3.57 -12.72
N TYR A 106 -17.64 -3.04 -11.50
CA TYR A 106 -18.80 -2.28 -11.05
C TYR A 106 -18.95 -0.99 -11.87
N GLU A 107 -20.15 -0.68 -12.32
CA GLU A 107 -20.44 0.37 -13.30
C GLU A 107 -20.11 1.78 -12.81
N GLU A 108 -20.04 1.99 -11.50
CA GLU A 108 -19.73 3.29 -10.90
C GLU A 108 -18.20 3.53 -10.74
N ILE A 109 -17.37 2.55 -11.13
CA ILE A 109 -15.93 2.72 -11.12
C ILE A 109 -15.50 3.74 -12.14
N LYS A 110 -14.98 4.86 -11.66
CA LYS A 110 -14.45 5.96 -12.49
C LYS A 110 -13.39 6.75 -11.70
N PRO A 111 -12.42 7.35 -12.39
CA PRO A 111 -11.44 8.22 -11.74
C PRO A 111 -12.12 9.31 -10.91
N PRO A 112 -11.67 9.54 -9.66
CA PRO A 112 -12.23 10.61 -8.83
C PRO A 112 -11.88 11.98 -9.40
N VAL A 113 -12.81 12.91 -9.34
CA VAL A 113 -12.57 14.32 -9.63
C VAL A 113 -12.41 15.05 -8.31
N VAL A 114 -11.26 15.71 -8.12
CA VAL A 114 -10.85 16.31 -6.88
C VAL A 114 -10.33 17.73 -7.14
N GLU A 115 -10.78 18.69 -6.35
CA GLU A 115 -10.41 20.11 -6.51
C GLU A 115 -9.54 20.63 -5.35
N ASP A 116 -9.70 20.05 -4.14
CA ASP A 116 -9.09 20.51 -2.91
C ASP A 116 -8.61 19.36 -2.00
N LEU A 117 -7.98 19.69 -0.88
CA LEU A 117 -7.49 18.73 0.09
C LEU A 117 -8.62 17.87 0.71
N PRO A 118 -9.75 18.44 1.19
CA PRO A 118 -10.85 17.62 1.69
C PRO A 118 -11.36 16.60 0.68
N GLY A 119 -11.52 17.01 -0.58
CA GLY A 119 -11.90 16.13 -1.68
C GLY A 119 -10.86 15.02 -1.93
N PHE A 120 -9.55 15.36 -1.88
CA PHE A 120 -8.47 14.39 -1.99
C PHE A 120 -8.52 13.35 -0.85
N ILE A 121 -8.64 13.79 0.39
CA ILE A 121 -8.72 12.92 1.56
C ILE A 121 -9.95 12.01 1.48
N LYS A 122 -11.10 12.56 1.06
CA LYS A 122 -12.31 11.76 0.84
C LYS A 122 -12.10 10.71 -0.24
N ALA A 123 -11.51 11.06 -1.39
CA ALA A 123 -11.23 10.12 -2.47
C ALA A 123 -10.28 9.00 -2.02
N VAL A 124 -9.22 9.32 -1.25
CA VAL A 124 -8.32 8.32 -0.67
C VAL A 124 -9.06 7.42 0.33
N ARG A 125 -10.03 7.94 1.11
CA ARG A 125 -10.87 7.10 1.97
C ARG A 125 -11.74 6.17 1.13
N ASP A 126 -12.46 6.71 0.15
CA ASP A 126 -13.40 5.96 -0.71
C ASP A 126 -12.70 4.84 -1.48
N SER A 127 -11.40 4.98 -1.77
CA SER A 127 -10.59 3.91 -2.38
C SER A 127 -10.37 2.69 -1.49
N GLY A 128 -10.66 2.76 -0.19
CA GLY A 128 -10.38 1.69 0.77
C GLY A 128 -8.88 1.50 1.05
N LEU A 129 -8.01 2.44 0.64
CA LEU A 129 -6.57 2.28 0.79
C LEU A 129 -6.12 2.34 2.24
N VAL A 130 -5.32 1.35 2.60
CA VAL A 130 -4.63 1.23 3.88
C VAL A 130 -3.12 1.11 3.65
N GLY A 131 -2.33 1.23 4.70
CA GLY A 131 -0.88 1.05 4.61
C GLY A 131 -0.52 -0.38 4.20
N LEU A 132 0.06 -0.56 3.02
CA LEU A 132 0.31 -1.87 2.41
C LEU A 132 1.67 -2.49 2.78
N GLY A 133 2.51 -1.76 3.51
CA GLY A 133 3.82 -2.24 3.98
C GLY A 133 3.89 -2.60 5.47
N GLY A 134 2.75 -2.75 6.16
CA GLY A 134 2.80 -3.03 7.61
C GLY A 134 1.43 -3.14 8.27
N ALA A 135 1.14 -2.25 9.21
CA ALA A 135 0.01 -2.36 10.14
C ALA A 135 -1.37 -2.05 9.54
N SER A 136 -1.50 -1.87 8.25
CA SER A 136 -2.77 -1.56 7.56
C SER A 136 -3.52 -0.36 8.16
N PHE A 137 -2.79 0.72 8.49
CA PHE A 137 -3.39 1.95 8.98
C PHE A 137 -4.08 2.70 7.82
N PRO A 138 -5.33 3.21 7.98
CA PRO A 138 -6.04 3.90 6.91
C PRO A 138 -5.25 5.09 6.32
N THR A 139 -5.04 5.06 5.01
CA THR A 139 -4.14 5.99 4.32
C THR A 139 -4.64 7.43 4.37
N HIS A 140 -5.95 7.65 4.25
CA HIS A 140 -6.56 8.99 4.32
C HIS A 140 -6.31 9.70 5.66
N ILE A 141 -6.23 8.96 6.77
CA ILE A 141 -5.91 9.54 8.09
C ILE A 141 -4.43 9.93 8.12
N LYS A 142 -3.56 9.07 7.58
CA LYS A 142 -2.12 9.35 7.53
C LYS A 142 -1.80 10.59 6.67
N PHE A 143 -2.60 10.85 5.64
CA PHE A 143 -2.48 12.01 4.76
C PHE A 143 -3.15 13.29 5.31
N ASN A 144 -3.88 13.17 6.41
CA ASN A 144 -4.56 14.29 7.05
C ASN A 144 -4.21 14.39 8.55
N PRO A 145 -2.93 14.56 8.93
CA PRO A 145 -2.55 14.75 10.31
C PRO A 145 -3.10 16.09 10.84
N LYS A 146 -3.29 16.19 12.16
CA LYS A 146 -3.83 17.40 12.79
C LYS A 146 -2.98 18.66 12.57
N ASN A 147 -1.68 18.48 12.40
CA ASN A 147 -0.68 19.52 12.16
C ASN A 147 -0.23 19.56 10.69
N ILE A 148 -1.16 19.41 9.76
CA ILE A 148 -0.86 19.29 8.32
C ILE A 148 -0.09 20.51 7.79
N ASP A 149 -0.33 21.69 8.32
CA ASP A 149 0.34 22.93 7.94
C ASP A 149 1.86 22.94 8.30
N ASP A 150 2.27 22.08 9.23
CA ASP A 150 3.67 21.93 9.64
C ASP A 150 4.40 20.82 8.83
N VAL A 151 3.70 20.15 7.92
CA VAL A 151 4.25 19.05 7.12
C VAL A 151 4.76 19.59 5.79
N HIS A 152 6.04 19.30 5.49
CA HIS A 152 6.72 19.80 4.29
C HIS A 152 7.35 18.71 3.45
N THR A 153 7.58 17.53 4.02
CA THR A 153 8.35 16.45 3.38
C THR A 153 7.52 15.18 3.23
N LEU A 154 7.54 14.61 2.02
CA LEU A 154 7.00 13.29 1.73
C LEU A 154 8.13 12.26 1.73
N ILE A 155 7.97 11.17 2.47
CA ILE A 155 8.88 10.02 2.42
C ILE A 155 8.13 8.77 1.97
N VAL A 156 8.62 8.17 0.90
CA VAL A 156 8.18 6.87 0.42
C VAL A 156 9.16 5.81 0.94
N ASN A 157 8.63 4.88 1.70
CA ASN A 157 9.38 3.72 2.17
C ASN A 157 9.39 2.64 1.10
N ALA A 158 10.53 2.52 0.41
CA ALA A 158 10.81 1.51 -0.60
C ALA A 158 12.05 0.67 -0.22
N ALA A 159 12.37 0.61 1.07
CA ALA A 159 13.53 -0.11 1.58
C ALA A 159 13.41 -1.63 1.35
N GLU A 160 12.29 -2.24 1.74
CA GLU A 160 12.04 -3.69 1.63
C GLU A 160 13.21 -4.49 2.21
N CYS A 161 13.53 -4.23 3.49
CA CYS A 161 14.71 -4.78 4.16
C CYS A 161 14.53 -6.21 4.69
N GLU A 162 13.34 -6.76 4.68
CA GLU A 162 13.01 -8.11 5.11
C GLU A 162 13.58 -9.15 4.12
N PRO A 163 14.11 -10.31 4.60
CA PRO A 163 14.50 -11.40 3.72
C PRO A 163 13.35 -11.91 2.83
N PHE A 164 13.69 -12.44 1.66
CA PHE A 164 12.84 -13.07 0.64
C PHE A 164 11.92 -12.10 -0.12
N ILE A 165 11.32 -11.10 0.53
CA ILE A 165 10.31 -10.20 -0.07
C ILE A 165 10.93 -9.36 -1.20
N THR A 166 10.27 -9.32 -2.36
CA THR A 166 10.67 -8.54 -3.55
C THR A 166 9.49 -7.84 -4.21
N SER A 167 8.34 -7.83 -3.57
CA SER A 167 7.09 -7.24 -4.10
C SER A 167 7.21 -5.74 -4.35
N ASP A 168 7.85 -5.00 -3.43
CA ASP A 168 8.07 -3.57 -3.58
C ASP A 168 9.16 -3.26 -4.62
N HIS A 169 10.21 -4.10 -4.70
CA HIS A 169 11.21 -4.02 -5.76
C HIS A 169 10.58 -4.15 -7.14
N ARG A 170 9.75 -5.17 -7.34
CA ARG A 170 9.06 -5.38 -8.63
C ARG A 170 8.08 -4.27 -8.94
N LEU A 171 7.34 -3.77 -7.95
CA LEU A 171 6.46 -2.62 -8.13
C LEU A 171 7.21 -1.39 -8.64
N MET A 172 8.40 -1.08 -8.06
CA MET A 172 9.21 0.04 -8.49
C MET A 172 9.65 -0.05 -9.96
N LEU A 173 9.75 -1.24 -10.53
CA LEU A 173 10.10 -1.47 -11.93
C LEU A 173 8.89 -1.55 -12.85
N GLU A 174 7.74 -2.01 -12.35
CA GLU A 174 6.57 -2.33 -13.16
C GLU A 174 5.48 -1.26 -13.09
N ASP A 175 5.30 -0.57 -11.93
CA ASP A 175 4.24 0.41 -11.70
C ASP A 175 4.82 1.79 -11.32
N THR A 176 5.99 2.15 -11.84
CA THR A 176 6.69 3.41 -11.52
C THR A 176 5.85 4.64 -11.84
N GLU A 177 5.08 4.61 -12.93
CA GLU A 177 4.22 5.72 -13.34
C GLU A 177 3.14 6.00 -12.28
N ASP A 178 2.49 4.97 -11.79
CA ASP A 178 1.47 5.10 -10.75
C ASP A 178 2.10 5.54 -9.42
N LEU A 179 3.30 5.05 -9.07
CA LEU A 179 4.05 5.49 -7.91
C LEU A 179 4.31 7.00 -7.95
N ILE A 180 4.91 7.49 -9.04
CA ILE A 180 5.24 8.92 -9.20
C ILE A 180 3.98 9.77 -9.23
N SER A 181 2.94 9.34 -9.94
CA SER A 181 1.64 10.02 -9.98
C SER A 181 1.01 10.13 -8.59
N GLY A 182 1.01 9.03 -7.81
CA GLY A 182 0.48 9.04 -6.44
C GLY A 182 1.25 9.97 -5.51
N MET A 183 2.59 10.03 -5.63
CA MET A 183 3.40 11.00 -4.89
C MET A 183 3.05 12.44 -5.27
N GLN A 184 2.99 12.74 -6.57
CA GLN A 184 2.67 14.08 -7.06
C GLN A 184 1.28 14.54 -6.62
N LEU A 185 0.28 13.65 -6.64
CA LEU A 185 -1.07 13.94 -6.14
C LEU A 185 -1.06 14.27 -4.64
N ALA A 186 -0.39 13.44 -3.82
CA ALA A 186 -0.26 13.70 -2.39
C ALA A 186 0.46 15.03 -2.13
N MET A 187 1.59 15.28 -2.80
CA MET A 187 2.35 16.53 -2.67
C MET A 187 1.52 17.75 -3.06
N LYS A 188 0.79 17.67 -4.17
CA LYS A 188 -0.04 18.77 -4.67
C LYS A 188 -1.15 19.16 -3.68
N TYR A 189 -1.93 18.17 -3.23
CA TYR A 189 -3.12 18.47 -2.42
C TYR A 189 -2.80 18.74 -0.94
N ILE A 190 -1.72 18.14 -0.42
CA ILE A 190 -1.25 18.37 0.96
C ILE A 190 -0.38 19.63 1.05
N GLY A 191 0.20 20.09 -0.08
CA GLY A 191 1.06 21.27 -0.11
C GLY A 191 2.49 20.94 0.31
N LEU A 192 3.05 19.79 -0.15
CA LEU A 192 4.39 19.35 0.21
C LEU A 192 5.43 19.82 -0.80
N ASP A 193 6.57 20.31 -0.31
CA ASP A 193 7.61 20.93 -1.15
C ASP A 193 8.50 19.89 -1.82
N GLU A 194 8.84 18.80 -1.09
CA GLU A 194 9.79 17.79 -1.55
C GLU A 194 9.37 16.36 -1.17
N GLY A 195 9.79 15.42 -2.00
CA GLY A 195 9.53 13.99 -1.81
C GLY A 195 10.79 13.16 -1.95
N PHE A 196 10.95 12.16 -1.07
CA PHE A 196 12.06 11.22 -1.11
C PHE A 196 11.56 9.78 -1.19
N ILE A 197 12.19 8.99 -2.07
CA ILE A 197 11.96 7.55 -2.17
C ILE A 197 13.19 6.86 -1.56
N GLY A 198 13.05 6.33 -0.35
CA GLY A 198 14.11 5.62 0.37
C GLY A 198 14.23 4.18 -0.14
N ILE A 199 15.30 3.88 -0.89
CA ILE A 199 15.54 2.60 -1.55
C ILE A 199 16.87 2.02 -1.07
N GLU A 200 16.91 0.73 -0.71
CA GLU A 200 18.17 0.07 -0.38
C GLU A 200 19.09 -0.10 -1.59
N GLU A 201 20.39 0.06 -1.38
CA GLU A 201 21.42 -0.01 -2.41
C GLU A 201 21.53 -1.36 -3.14
N ASN A 202 20.91 -2.39 -2.61
CA ASN A 202 20.82 -3.70 -3.25
C ASN A 202 19.78 -3.78 -4.38
N LYS A 203 19.12 -2.65 -4.71
CA LYS A 203 18.15 -2.50 -5.80
C LYS A 203 18.62 -1.42 -6.81
N PRO A 204 19.85 -1.55 -7.39
CA PRO A 204 20.41 -0.51 -8.25
C PRO A 204 19.61 -0.28 -9.54
N ASP A 205 18.97 -1.32 -10.05
CA ASP A 205 18.08 -1.29 -11.21
C ASP A 205 16.83 -0.43 -10.95
N ALA A 206 16.18 -0.58 -9.78
CA ALA A 206 15.03 0.23 -9.41
C ALA A 206 15.41 1.70 -9.20
N ILE A 207 16.55 1.98 -8.55
CA ILE A 207 17.08 3.35 -8.38
C ILE A 207 17.30 4.00 -9.75
N ALA A 208 18.03 3.33 -10.64
CA ALA A 208 18.33 3.88 -11.96
C ALA A 208 17.08 4.07 -12.81
N HIS A 209 16.11 3.14 -12.71
CA HIS A 209 14.84 3.23 -13.42
C HIS A 209 14.01 4.44 -12.95
N ILE A 210 13.82 4.61 -11.64
CA ILE A 210 13.08 5.74 -11.08
C ILE A 210 13.78 7.07 -11.41
N ASP A 211 15.08 7.17 -11.23
CA ASP A 211 15.85 8.38 -11.55
C ASP A 211 15.68 8.77 -13.02
N LYS A 212 15.68 7.77 -13.92
CA LYS A 212 15.43 8.00 -15.34
C LYS A 212 14.01 8.53 -15.59
N VAL A 213 12.98 7.93 -14.98
CA VAL A 213 11.58 8.38 -15.14
C VAL A 213 11.41 9.80 -14.63
N LEU A 214 12.01 10.15 -13.47
CA LEU A 214 11.96 11.50 -12.92
C LEU A 214 12.62 12.50 -13.86
N ALA A 215 13.79 12.16 -14.43
CA ALA A 215 14.51 13.01 -15.37
C ALA A 215 13.73 13.20 -16.69
N ASP A 216 13.22 12.12 -17.26
CA ASP A 216 12.45 12.15 -18.52
C ASP A 216 11.16 13.00 -18.38
N LYS A 217 10.58 13.06 -17.19
CA LYS A 217 9.39 13.89 -16.87
C LYS A 217 9.72 15.29 -16.37
N GLY A 218 11.01 15.63 -16.18
CA GLY A 218 11.42 16.92 -15.65
C GLY A 218 11.00 17.16 -14.18
N ILE A 219 10.80 16.10 -13.39
CA ILE A 219 10.40 16.17 -11.99
C ILE A 219 11.66 16.38 -11.13
N THR A 220 11.77 17.52 -10.45
CA THR A 220 12.95 17.91 -9.68
C THR A 220 12.76 17.91 -8.17
N ASN A 221 11.51 17.91 -7.71
CA ASN A 221 11.14 17.94 -6.30
C ASN A 221 10.87 16.54 -5.70
N ILE A 222 11.02 15.48 -6.48
CA ILE A 222 11.05 14.08 -6.02
C ILE A 222 12.44 13.52 -6.32
N LYS A 223 13.03 12.82 -5.34
CA LYS A 223 14.40 12.27 -5.44
C LYS A 223 14.45 10.86 -4.84
N THR A 224 15.29 10.01 -5.42
CA THR A 224 15.67 8.76 -4.75
C THR A 224 16.66 9.05 -3.63
N PHE A 225 16.54 8.33 -2.52
CA PHE A 225 17.47 8.37 -1.40
C PHE A 225 18.02 6.96 -1.16
N LYS A 226 19.32 6.81 -1.38
CA LYS A 226 20.00 5.52 -1.30
C LYS A 226 20.26 5.15 0.16
N LEU A 227 19.69 4.04 0.60
CA LEU A 227 19.86 3.45 1.93
C LEU A 227 20.88 2.30 1.89
N GLN A 228 21.61 2.12 2.99
CA GLN A 228 22.41 0.90 3.15
C GLN A 228 21.49 -0.33 3.26
N ALA A 229 21.86 -1.43 2.60
CA ALA A 229 21.14 -2.69 2.69
C ALA A 229 21.36 -3.37 4.05
N ARG A 230 20.58 -2.98 5.06
CA ARG A 230 20.65 -3.45 6.46
C ARG A 230 19.29 -3.45 7.12
N TYR A 231 19.05 -4.39 8.02
CA TYR A 231 17.83 -4.46 8.81
C TYR A 231 17.98 -3.67 10.14
N PRO A 232 17.00 -2.86 10.56
CA PRO A 232 15.72 -2.54 9.92
C PRO A 232 15.71 -1.14 9.27
N LYS A 233 16.37 -0.93 8.12
CA LYS A 233 16.41 0.38 7.45
C LYS A 233 15.04 0.88 7.00
N GLY A 234 14.09 -0.02 6.73
CA GLY A 234 12.69 0.29 6.43
C GLY A 234 11.84 0.64 7.65
N ALA A 235 12.35 0.55 8.87
CA ALA A 235 11.60 0.99 10.03
C ALA A 235 11.36 2.52 10.00
N GLU A 236 10.11 2.94 10.21
CA GLU A 236 9.66 4.33 10.07
C GLU A 236 10.59 5.33 10.76
N ARG A 237 10.98 5.08 12.01
CA ARG A 237 11.89 5.96 12.79
C ARG A 237 13.29 6.03 12.19
N VAL A 238 13.77 4.91 11.66
CA VAL A 238 15.10 4.83 11.05
C VAL A 238 15.11 5.62 9.75
N LEU A 239 14.09 5.43 8.93
CA LEU A 239 13.97 6.08 7.62
C LEU A 239 13.80 7.60 7.75
N VAL A 240 12.97 8.08 8.69
CA VAL A 240 12.84 9.51 8.99
C VAL A 240 14.19 10.09 9.39
N TYR A 241 14.94 9.43 10.28
CA TYR A 241 16.27 9.89 10.70
C TYR A 241 17.28 9.91 9.56
N GLU A 242 17.34 8.84 8.76
CA GLU A 242 18.30 8.74 7.63
C GLU A 242 18.10 9.87 6.62
N ILE A 243 16.86 10.21 6.31
CA ILE A 243 16.53 11.21 5.29
C ILE A 243 16.57 12.63 5.85
N THR A 244 16.04 12.85 7.06
CA THR A 244 15.85 14.21 7.60
C THR A 244 16.84 14.59 8.68
N GLY A 245 17.56 13.63 9.27
CA GLY A 245 18.40 13.83 10.46
C GLY A 245 17.62 14.03 11.76
N LYS A 246 16.28 14.02 11.74
CA LYS A 246 15.42 14.25 12.90
C LYS A 246 15.21 12.97 13.68
N THR A 247 15.39 13.02 15.01
CA THR A 247 15.19 11.87 15.88
C THR A 247 13.74 11.77 16.31
N MET A 248 13.14 10.58 16.17
CA MET A 248 11.76 10.29 16.55
C MET A 248 11.71 9.49 17.86
N ASN A 249 11.31 10.14 18.95
CA ASN A 249 11.15 9.50 20.27
C ASN A 249 9.90 8.60 20.33
N ALA A 250 9.75 7.82 21.41
CA ALA A 250 8.58 7.00 21.61
C ALA A 250 7.31 7.88 21.69
N GLY A 251 6.25 7.51 20.95
CA GLY A 251 4.98 8.25 20.89
C GLY A 251 4.95 9.42 19.90
N VAL A 252 6.09 9.83 19.34
CA VAL A 252 6.16 10.86 18.29
C VAL A 252 5.81 10.22 16.95
N LEU A 253 4.97 10.87 16.18
CA LEU A 253 4.61 10.47 14.81
C LEU A 253 5.49 11.21 13.79
N PRO A 254 5.68 10.69 12.57
CA PRO A 254 6.38 11.41 11.51
C PRO A 254 5.83 12.80 11.24
N ALA A 255 4.52 12.98 11.32
CA ALA A 255 3.87 14.27 11.14
C ALA A 255 4.31 15.33 12.17
N ASP A 256 4.61 14.92 13.41
CA ASP A 256 5.14 15.81 14.45
C ASP A 256 6.54 16.35 14.11
N LEU A 257 7.21 15.70 13.16
CA LEU A 257 8.51 16.09 12.61
C LEU A 257 8.41 16.74 11.22
N GLY A 258 7.20 17.05 10.77
CA GLY A 258 6.95 17.65 9.45
C GLY A 258 7.01 16.67 8.28
N VAL A 259 6.76 15.38 8.52
CA VAL A 259 6.93 14.32 7.52
C VAL A 259 5.65 13.49 7.37
N ILE A 260 5.20 13.28 6.14
CA ILE A 260 4.28 12.18 5.81
C ILE A 260 5.12 11.02 5.26
N LEU A 261 4.97 9.84 5.85
CA LEU A 261 5.67 8.63 5.42
C LEU A 261 4.68 7.51 5.16
N SER A 262 4.81 6.85 3.98
CA SER A 262 4.06 5.62 3.69
C SER A 262 4.87 4.69 2.79
N ASN A 263 4.40 3.44 2.67
CA ASN A 263 5.04 2.43 1.83
C ASN A 263 4.89 2.74 0.34
N VAL A 264 5.82 2.28 -0.49
CA VAL A 264 5.87 2.49 -1.93
C VAL A 264 4.62 1.96 -2.65
N THR A 265 4.14 0.76 -2.26
CA THR A 265 2.93 0.16 -2.83
C THR A 265 1.69 1.01 -2.52
N THR A 266 1.63 1.64 -1.34
CA THR A 266 0.51 2.52 -0.98
C THR A 266 0.43 3.73 -1.91
N PHE A 267 1.56 4.39 -2.23
CA PHE A 267 1.56 5.51 -3.17
C PHE A 267 1.23 5.09 -4.60
N ALA A 268 1.76 3.95 -5.06
CA ALA A 268 1.40 3.42 -6.37
C ALA A 268 -0.12 3.15 -6.48
N LYS A 269 -0.73 2.61 -5.43
CA LYS A 269 -2.18 2.38 -5.38
C LYS A 269 -2.98 3.69 -5.32
N VAL A 270 -2.47 4.76 -4.74
CA VAL A 270 -3.07 6.10 -4.87
C VAL A 270 -3.07 6.54 -6.34
N GLY A 271 -1.93 6.45 -7.02
CA GLY A 271 -1.83 6.79 -8.45
C GLY A 271 -2.77 5.96 -9.32
N GLU A 272 -2.78 4.64 -9.13
CA GLU A 272 -3.68 3.72 -9.83
C GLU A 272 -5.15 4.09 -9.62
N TYR A 273 -5.56 4.37 -8.37
CA TYR A 273 -6.94 4.76 -8.06
C TYR A 273 -7.35 6.06 -8.76
N PHE A 274 -6.50 7.07 -8.73
CA PHE A 274 -6.79 8.35 -9.39
C PHE A 274 -6.78 8.24 -10.93
N ARG A 275 -6.08 7.28 -11.48
CA ARG A 275 -6.08 6.99 -12.93
C ARG A 275 -7.28 6.15 -13.37
N THR A 276 -7.70 5.18 -12.56
CA THR A 276 -8.68 4.15 -12.97
C THR A 276 -10.01 4.24 -12.22
N GLY A 277 -10.03 4.78 -11.01
CA GLY A 277 -11.16 4.69 -10.07
C GLY A 277 -11.24 3.35 -9.33
N MET A 278 -10.36 2.38 -9.64
CA MET A 278 -10.41 1.06 -9.02
C MET A 278 -9.93 1.13 -7.55
N PRO A 279 -10.79 0.79 -6.58
CA PRO A 279 -10.41 0.78 -5.16
C PRO A 279 -9.42 -0.36 -4.84
N LEU A 280 -9.06 -0.50 -3.58
CA LEU A 280 -8.17 -1.56 -3.13
C LEU A 280 -8.87 -2.93 -3.23
N VAL A 281 -8.61 -3.66 -4.31
CA VAL A 281 -9.17 -4.99 -4.58
C VAL A 281 -8.11 -6.07 -4.75
N SER A 282 -6.83 -5.69 -4.86
CA SER A 282 -5.73 -6.64 -5.06
C SER A 282 -4.47 -6.18 -4.35
N LYS A 283 -3.59 -7.13 -4.06
CA LYS A 283 -2.28 -6.86 -3.46
C LYS A 283 -1.20 -7.64 -4.19
N ARG A 284 -0.05 -6.98 -4.45
CA ARG A 284 1.17 -7.64 -4.87
C ARG A 284 1.85 -8.27 -3.65
N MET A 285 2.33 -9.49 -3.79
CA MET A 285 3.00 -10.24 -2.74
C MET A 285 4.08 -11.15 -3.32
N THR A 286 5.08 -11.47 -2.52
CA THR A 286 6.09 -12.48 -2.84
C THR A 286 5.66 -13.82 -2.25
N VAL A 287 5.75 -14.87 -3.04
CA VAL A 287 5.60 -16.26 -2.61
C VAL A 287 6.94 -16.93 -2.78
N ASP A 288 7.62 -17.26 -1.67
CA ASP A 288 8.97 -17.84 -1.65
C ASP A 288 9.15 -18.68 -0.38
N GLY A 289 10.19 -19.47 -0.33
CA GLY A 289 10.55 -20.33 0.80
C GLY A 289 10.80 -21.78 0.39
N ASP A 290 11.33 -22.57 1.33
CA ASP A 290 11.80 -23.93 1.08
C ASP A 290 10.70 -24.92 0.61
N ALA A 291 9.44 -24.61 0.93
CA ALA A 291 8.28 -25.41 0.51
C ALA A 291 7.65 -24.93 -0.81
N VAL A 292 8.18 -23.87 -1.42
CA VAL A 292 7.63 -23.28 -2.64
C VAL A 292 8.39 -23.82 -3.86
N ALA A 293 7.70 -24.60 -4.69
CA ALA A 293 8.33 -25.21 -5.89
C ALA A 293 8.73 -24.16 -6.94
N GLN A 294 8.00 -23.06 -7.04
CA GLN A 294 8.24 -21.98 -8.01
C GLN A 294 8.07 -20.61 -7.33
N PRO A 295 9.13 -20.09 -6.72
CA PRO A 295 9.11 -18.76 -6.14
C PRO A 295 8.76 -17.69 -7.17
N LYS A 296 7.88 -16.74 -6.78
CA LYS A 296 7.41 -15.67 -7.68
C LYS A 296 6.79 -14.51 -6.94
N ASN A 297 6.61 -13.39 -7.65
CA ASN A 297 5.74 -12.32 -7.22
C ASN A 297 4.38 -12.45 -7.91
N VAL A 298 3.31 -12.25 -7.15
CA VAL A 298 1.93 -12.37 -7.66
C VAL A 298 1.09 -11.16 -7.28
N ILE A 299 0.18 -10.77 -8.16
CA ILE A 299 -0.96 -9.92 -7.82
C ILE A 299 -2.12 -10.85 -7.51
N ALA A 300 -2.57 -10.85 -6.26
CA ALA A 300 -3.66 -11.69 -5.79
C ALA A 300 -4.89 -10.83 -5.47
N PRO A 301 -6.12 -11.30 -5.78
CA PRO A 301 -7.35 -10.66 -5.32
C PRO A 301 -7.43 -10.76 -3.79
N ILE A 302 -7.90 -9.69 -3.13
CA ILE A 302 -8.08 -9.69 -1.68
C ILE A 302 -9.12 -10.75 -1.30
N GLY A 303 -8.82 -11.55 -0.27
CA GLY A 303 -9.65 -12.66 0.17
C GLY A 303 -9.36 -14.00 -0.52
N ALA A 304 -8.42 -14.06 -1.47
CA ALA A 304 -7.91 -15.33 -1.96
C ALA A 304 -7.28 -16.13 -0.82
N MET A 305 -7.59 -17.42 -0.75
CA MET A 305 -6.95 -18.35 0.18
C MET A 305 -5.67 -18.88 -0.48
N ILE A 306 -4.59 -18.94 0.30
CA ILE A 306 -3.27 -19.42 -0.11
C ILE A 306 -3.06 -20.84 0.43
#